data_8fe9545681d6f4747fd0da9a79ac0284
#
_entry.id   8fe9545681d6f4747fd0da9a79ac0284
#
_cell.length_a   1.000
_cell.length_b   1.000
_cell.length_c   1.000
_cell.angle_alpha   90.00
_cell.angle_beta   90.00
_cell.angle_gamma   90.00
#
_symmetry.space_group_name_H-M   'P 1'
#
loop_
_entity.id
_entity.type
_entity.pdbx_description
1 polymer ?
#
loop_
_entity_poly.entity_id
_entity_poly.type
_entity_poly.pdbx_seq_one_letter_code
_entity_poly.pdbx_strand_id
1 'polypeptide(L)'
;MDTHRASKPLPRPASARERIDRTAYELFSRHGIRAVGVDTISARSGVAKMTLYRHYPSKDDLALAFLRRREELWTRSWLQKEVERRGRTPAERLLAVFDVFEKWFRRHDFEGCSFIKVLLEHDDRGHPVRKASEAHIETIRAFLRQLAADAGVRDADAFARQLQMVMMGSIVAAHAGDRDAARRAKDVALLLLARAGIRTGRGGRG
;
A
#
# COMPACT_ATOMS: atom_id res chain seq x y z
N MET A 1 34.40 25.90 -35.82
CA MET A 1 33.13 26.12 -35.10
C MET A 1 32.92 24.90 -34.19
N ASP A 2 33.38 25.05 -32.94
CA ASP A 2 33.38 24.01 -31.95
C ASP A 2 32.06 24.03 -31.16
N THR A 3 31.24 23.03 -31.41
CA THR A 3 29.97 22.87 -30.67
C THR A 3 30.29 22.16 -29.33
N HIS A 4 30.39 22.93 -28.26
CA HIS A 4 30.51 22.47 -26.88
C HIS A 4 29.26 21.62 -26.51
N ARG A 5 29.42 20.32 -26.63
CA ARG A 5 28.42 19.34 -26.17
C ARG A 5 28.48 19.33 -24.65
N ALA A 6 27.58 20.09 -24.02
CA ALA A 6 27.39 20.07 -22.57
C ALA A 6 27.13 18.63 -22.10
N SER A 7 28.09 18.03 -21.44
CA SER A 7 27.98 16.72 -20.83
C SER A 7 26.93 16.78 -19.72
N LYS A 8 25.90 15.93 -19.82
CA LYS A 8 24.87 15.74 -18.79
C LYS A 8 25.58 15.38 -17.49
N PRO A 9 25.35 16.11 -16.39
CA PRO A 9 26.04 15.83 -15.12
C PRO A 9 25.75 14.38 -14.70
N LEU A 10 26.81 13.68 -14.29
CA LEU A 10 26.71 12.33 -13.73
C LEU A 10 25.78 12.33 -12.50
N PRO A 11 24.91 11.31 -12.33
CA PRO A 11 24.03 11.23 -11.20
C PRO A 11 24.85 11.29 -9.90
N ARG A 12 24.48 12.18 -9.00
CA ARG A 12 25.13 12.36 -7.69
C ARG A 12 25.10 11.04 -6.93
N PRO A 13 26.23 10.57 -6.34
CA PRO A 13 26.23 9.34 -5.57
C PRO A 13 25.22 9.43 -4.42
N ALA A 14 24.45 8.34 -4.21
CA ALA A 14 23.41 8.29 -3.20
C ALA A 14 24.01 8.57 -1.80
N SER A 15 23.38 9.46 -1.05
CA SER A 15 23.76 9.79 0.33
C SER A 15 23.63 8.55 1.24
N ALA A 16 24.27 8.58 2.40
CA ALA A 16 24.15 7.50 3.39
C ALA A 16 22.68 7.25 3.77
N ARG A 17 21.90 8.33 3.95
CA ARG A 17 20.47 8.24 4.25
C ARG A 17 19.69 7.56 3.14
N GLU A 18 19.89 7.96 1.89
CA GLU A 18 19.19 7.34 0.75
C GLU A 18 19.52 5.84 0.59
N ARG A 19 20.77 5.44 0.88
CA ARG A 19 21.15 4.03 0.88
C ARG A 19 20.47 3.24 2.00
N ILE A 20 20.41 3.81 3.22
CA ILE A 20 19.70 3.21 4.35
C ILE A 20 18.22 3.05 4.00
N ASP A 21 17.56 4.14 3.53
CA ASP A 21 16.13 4.16 3.22
C ASP A 21 15.78 3.12 2.15
N ARG A 22 16.55 3.03 1.08
CA ARG A 22 16.35 2.04 0.02
C ARG A 22 16.50 0.62 0.55
N THR A 23 17.58 0.34 1.27
CA THR A 23 17.86 -0.98 1.82
C THR A 23 16.81 -1.41 2.84
N ALA A 24 16.41 -0.51 3.74
CA ALA A 24 15.34 -0.76 4.70
C ALA A 24 14.01 -1.01 4.00
N TYR A 25 13.68 -0.23 2.96
CA TYR A 25 12.46 -0.40 2.18
C TYR A 25 12.38 -1.80 1.53
N GLU A 26 13.46 -2.25 0.90
CA GLU A 26 13.54 -3.58 0.28
C GLU A 26 13.40 -4.70 1.32
N LEU A 27 14.18 -4.61 2.40
CA LEU A 27 14.20 -5.64 3.44
C LEU A 27 12.90 -5.72 4.23
N PHE A 28 12.36 -4.59 4.68
CA PHE A 28 11.11 -4.56 5.44
C PHE A 28 9.90 -4.97 4.59
N SER A 29 9.87 -4.61 3.31
CA SER A 29 8.82 -5.06 2.39
C SER A 29 8.82 -6.58 2.29
N ARG A 30 9.99 -7.19 2.09
CA ARG A 30 10.14 -8.62 1.84
C ARG A 30 9.96 -9.45 3.11
N HIS A 31 10.66 -9.10 4.16
CA HIS A 31 10.82 -9.96 5.34
C HIS A 31 9.99 -9.52 6.55
N GLY A 32 9.32 -8.33 6.50
CA GLY A 32 8.68 -7.72 7.65
C GLY A 32 9.68 -6.94 8.52
N ILE A 33 9.14 -6.08 9.39
CA ILE A 33 9.97 -5.21 10.24
C ILE A 33 10.65 -6.02 11.34
N ARG A 34 9.92 -6.97 11.95
CA ARG A 34 10.40 -7.74 13.09
C ARG A 34 11.62 -8.59 12.74
N ALA A 35 11.60 -9.26 11.60
CA ALA A 35 12.64 -10.20 11.17
C ALA A 35 13.95 -9.52 10.73
N VAL A 36 13.93 -8.22 10.41
CA VAL A 36 15.10 -7.51 9.88
C VAL A 36 15.83 -6.75 10.98
N GLY A 37 17.09 -7.12 11.25
CA GLY A 37 17.97 -6.45 12.21
C GLY A 37 18.64 -5.20 11.63
N VAL A 38 18.99 -4.24 12.50
CA VAL A 38 19.75 -3.03 12.12
C VAL A 38 21.12 -3.37 11.53
N ASP A 39 21.76 -4.43 12.02
CA ASP A 39 23.07 -4.90 11.52
C ASP A 39 22.96 -5.38 10.07
N THR A 40 21.88 -6.07 9.71
CA THR A 40 21.62 -6.48 8.32
C THR A 40 21.44 -5.26 7.40
N ILE A 41 20.72 -4.23 7.87
CA ILE A 41 20.52 -3.00 7.11
C ILE A 41 21.85 -2.25 6.94
N SER A 42 22.65 -2.14 8.01
CA SER A 42 23.97 -1.51 8.00
C SER A 42 24.90 -2.20 6.98
N ALA A 43 25.02 -3.52 7.08
CA ALA A 43 25.85 -4.31 6.19
C ALA A 43 25.42 -4.17 4.71
N ARG A 44 24.13 -4.30 4.42
CA ARG A 44 23.63 -4.26 3.03
C ARG A 44 23.61 -2.86 2.42
N SER A 45 23.42 -1.82 3.24
CA SER A 45 23.48 -0.43 2.76
C SER A 45 24.90 0.08 2.55
N GLY A 46 25.91 -0.63 3.08
CA GLY A 46 27.29 -0.15 3.12
C GLY A 46 27.47 1.10 3.98
N VAL A 47 26.64 1.26 5.04
CA VAL A 47 26.67 2.40 5.94
C VAL A 47 26.99 1.91 7.35
N ALA A 48 27.99 2.51 8.00
CA ALA A 48 28.36 2.13 9.36
C ALA A 48 27.18 2.31 10.34
N LYS A 49 27.04 1.40 11.30
CA LYS A 49 25.95 1.35 12.28
C LYS A 49 25.79 2.68 13.04
N MET A 50 26.90 3.31 13.43
CA MET A 50 26.86 4.64 14.08
C MET A 50 26.28 5.73 13.16
N THR A 51 26.55 5.65 11.88
CA THR A 51 25.97 6.60 10.90
C THR A 51 24.48 6.33 10.69
N LEU A 52 24.05 5.06 10.71
CA LEU A 52 22.65 4.70 10.67
C LEU A 52 21.90 5.29 11.87
N TYR A 53 22.42 5.12 13.09
CA TYR A 53 21.80 5.66 14.30
C TYR A 53 21.78 7.19 14.37
N ARG A 54 22.69 7.89 13.71
CA ARG A 54 22.61 9.34 13.56
C ARG A 54 21.44 9.79 12.69
N HIS A 55 21.03 8.99 11.72
CA HIS A 55 19.87 9.27 10.87
C HIS A 55 18.55 8.79 11.46
N TYR A 56 18.60 7.64 12.15
CA TYR A 56 17.45 6.96 12.75
C TYR A 56 17.86 6.47 14.14
N PRO A 57 17.52 7.22 15.21
CA PRO A 57 17.93 6.91 16.58
C PRO A 57 17.52 5.51 17.06
N SER A 58 16.44 4.96 16.49
CA SER A 58 15.95 3.60 16.79
C SER A 58 15.56 2.86 15.50
N LYS A 59 15.39 1.53 15.61
CA LYS A 59 14.80 0.71 14.56
C LYS A 59 13.36 1.14 14.26
N ASP A 60 12.63 1.59 15.28
CA ASP A 60 11.25 2.07 15.13
C ASP A 60 11.16 3.36 14.32
N ASP A 61 12.11 4.28 14.50
CA ASP A 61 12.19 5.50 13.68
C ASP A 61 12.39 5.17 12.19
N LEU A 62 13.24 4.20 11.91
CA LEU A 62 13.47 3.70 10.55
C LEU A 62 12.23 2.99 10.00
N ALA A 63 11.54 2.19 10.84
CA ALA A 63 10.30 1.52 10.48
C ALA A 63 9.17 2.53 10.18
N LEU A 64 9.04 3.58 10.98
CA LEU A 64 8.09 4.66 10.74
C LEU A 64 8.40 5.42 9.45
N ALA A 65 9.67 5.66 9.13
CA ALA A 65 10.08 6.27 7.86
C ALA A 65 9.73 5.37 6.66
N PHE A 66 9.95 4.05 6.80
CA PHE A 66 9.53 3.05 5.81
C PHE A 66 8.02 3.07 5.58
N LEU A 67 7.20 3.04 6.63
CA LEU A 67 5.74 3.03 6.52
C LEU A 67 5.21 4.32 5.87
N ARG A 68 5.74 5.50 6.24
CA ARG A 68 5.40 6.79 5.58
C ARG A 68 5.69 6.75 4.08
N ARG A 69 6.88 6.26 3.69
CA ARG A 69 7.25 6.13 2.28
C ARG A 69 6.38 5.11 1.55
N ARG A 70 6.01 4.02 2.22
CA ARG A 70 5.10 2.99 1.67
C ARG A 70 3.72 3.57 1.41
N GLU A 71 3.16 4.34 2.34
CA GLU A 71 1.88 5.03 2.17
C GLU A 71 1.91 5.99 0.98
N GLU A 72 2.94 6.84 0.90
CA GLU A 72 3.07 7.80 -0.19
C GLU A 72 3.14 7.12 -1.56
N LEU A 73 4.00 6.12 -1.71
CA LEU A 73 4.21 5.45 -2.99
C LEU A 73 3.02 4.58 -3.40
N TRP A 74 2.43 3.84 -2.45
CA TRP A 74 1.41 2.85 -2.74
C TRP A 74 -0.01 3.40 -2.70
N THR A 75 -0.36 4.16 -1.67
CA THR A 75 -1.74 4.60 -1.47
C THR A 75 -2.01 5.85 -2.29
N ARG A 76 -1.26 6.93 -2.04
CA ARG A 76 -1.52 8.23 -2.67
C ARG A 76 -1.07 8.28 -4.12
N SER A 77 0.16 7.84 -4.40
CA SER A 77 0.74 7.98 -5.72
C SER A 77 0.29 6.90 -6.71
N TRP A 78 -0.14 5.74 -6.25
CA TRP A 78 -0.51 4.64 -7.14
C TRP A 78 -1.97 4.20 -6.99
N LEU A 79 -2.43 3.68 -5.83
CA LEU A 79 -3.77 3.10 -5.70
C LEU A 79 -4.86 4.12 -6.03
N GLN A 80 -4.85 5.29 -5.39
CA GLN A 80 -5.88 6.32 -5.59
C GLN A 80 -5.90 6.79 -7.05
N LYS A 81 -4.75 7.11 -7.64
CA LYS A 81 -4.67 7.54 -9.04
C LYS A 81 -5.13 6.47 -10.03
N GLU A 82 -4.76 5.20 -9.80
CA GLU A 82 -5.18 4.11 -10.67
C GLU A 82 -6.68 3.84 -10.57
N VAL A 83 -7.25 3.96 -9.37
CA VAL A 83 -8.70 3.83 -9.14
C VAL A 83 -9.46 4.96 -9.85
N GLU A 84 -9.03 6.21 -9.69
CA GLU A 84 -9.62 7.38 -10.36
C GLU A 84 -9.56 7.26 -11.89
N ARG A 85 -8.43 6.81 -12.42
CA ARG A 85 -8.22 6.62 -13.86
C ARG A 85 -9.13 5.54 -14.46
N ARG A 86 -9.47 4.49 -13.69
CA ARG A 86 -10.22 3.32 -14.18
C ARG A 86 -11.72 3.48 -14.06
N GLY A 87 -12.20 4.10 -12.97
CA GLY A 87 -13.61 4.30 -12.72
C GLY A 87 -14.09 5.67 -13.16
N ARG A 88 -15.15 5.73 -13.99
CA ARG A 88 -15.80 6.99 -14.38
C ARG A 88 -16.76 7.48 -13.30
N THR A 89 -17.44 6.56 -12.65
CA THR A 89 -18.38 6.84 -11.54
C THR A 89 -17.79 6.41 -10.21
N PRO A 90 -18.24 6.97 -9.07
CA PRO A 90 -17.79 6.52 -7.75
C PRO A 90 -17.98 5.02 -7.52
N ALA A 91 -19.11 4.45 -7.96
CA ALA A 91 -19.36 3.00 -7.86
C ALA A 91 -18.35 2.17 -8.69
N GLU A 92 -18.02 2.62 -9.90
CA GLU A 92 -16.97 1.96 -10.70
C GLU A 92 -15.60 2.08 -10.04
N ARG A 93 -15.30 3.20 -9.36
CA ARG A 93 -14.04 3.39 -8.62
C ARG A 93 -13.93 2.42 -7.45
N LEU A 94 -15.01 2.15 -6.72
CA LEU A 94 -15.03 1.13 -5.66
C LEU A 94 -14.66 -0.26 -6.21
N LEU A 95 -15.15 -0.62 -7.40
CA LEU A 95 -14.80 -1.87 -8.06
C LEU A 95 -13.38 -1.86 -8.65
N ALA A 96 -12.93 -0.72 -9.14
CA ALA A 96 -11.60 -0.56 -9.73
C ALA A 96 -10.47 -0.83 -8.73
N VAL A 97 -10.71 -0.72 -7.42
CA VAL A 97 -9.76 -1.14 -6.39
C VAL A 97 -9.30 -2.57 -6.63
N PHE A 98 -10.21 -3.48 -6.92
CA PHE A 98 -9.91 -4.90 -7.15
C PHE A 98 -9.24 -5.13 -8.52
N ASP A 99 -9.54 -4.33 -9.54
CA ASP A 99 -8.83 -4.38 -10.82
C ASP A 99 -7.36 -3.92 -10.67
N VAL A 100 -7.11 -2.96 -9.78
CA VAL A 100 -5.76 -2.55 -9.40
C VAL A 100 -5.06 -3.66 -8.62
N PHE A 101 -5.76 -4.31 -7.69
CA PHE A 101 -5.25 -5.43 -6.92
C PHE A 101 -4.94 -6.65 -7.77
N GLU A 102 -5.76 -6.98 -8.77
CA GLU A 102 -5.47 -8.08 -9.69
C GLU A 102 -4.11 -7.91 -10.37
N LYS A 103 -3.79 -6.69 -10.84
CA LYS A 103 -2.48 -6.41 -11.41
C LYS A 103 -1.36 -6.49 -10.36
N TRP A 104 -1.62 -6.01 -9.14
CA TRP A 104 -0.65 -6.06 -8.06
C TRP A 104 -0.35 -7.48 -7.63
N PHE A 105 -1.37 -8.32 -7.44
CA PHE A 105 -1.20 -9.73 -7.02
C PHE A 105 -0.44 -10.58 -8.04
N ARG A 106 -0.48 -10.19 -9.32
CA ARG A 106 0.27 -10.87 -10.40
C ARG A 106 1.72 -10.42 -10.56
N ARG A 107 2.15 -9.43 -9.79
CA ARG A 107 3.55 -8.98 -9.86
C ARG A 107 4.47 -10.02 -9.24
N HIS A 108 5.66 -10.20 -9.83
CA HIS A 108 6.69 -11.09 -9.29
C HIS A 108 7.24 -10.64 -7.92
N ASP A 109 7.12 -9.34 -7.60
CA ASP A 109 7.52 -8.72 -6.34
C ASP A 109 6.33 -8.49 -5.37
N PHE A 110 5.23 -9.23 -5.56
CA PHE A 110 4.09 -9.19 -4.64
C PHE A 110 4.42 -9.90 -3.32
N GLU A 111 4.42 -9.18 -2.25
CA GLU A 111 4.79 -9.67 -0.91
C GLU A 111 3.71 -9.40 0.15
N GLY A 112 2.48 -9.12 -0.30
CA GLY A 112 1.38 -8.75 0.58
C GLY A 112 1.46 -7.29 1.06
N CYS A 113 0.66 -6.96 2.07
CA CYS A 113 0.56 -5.62 2.62
C CYS A 113 1.44 -5.46 3.87
N SER A 114 2.40 -4.53 3.83
CA SER A 114 3.29 -4.24 4.96
C SER A 114 2.54 -3.78 6.21
N PHE A 115 1.44 -3.05 6.06
CA PHE A 115 0.63 -2.57 7.19
C PHE A 115 -0.13 -3.71 7.87
N ILE A 116 -0.66 -4.67 7.11
CA ILE A 116 -1.28 -5.89 7.67
C ILE A 116 -0.21 -6.71 8.41
N LYS A 117 0.98 -6.90 7.83
CA LYS A 117 2.09 -7.60 8.50
C LYS A 117 2.42 -6.95 9.84
N VAL A 118 2.57 -5.62 9.88
CA VAL A 118 2.86 -4.89 11.12
C VAL A 118 1.80 -5.10 12.20
N LEU A 119 0.51 -5.08 11.84
CA LEU A 119 -0.56 -5.33 12.81
C LEU A 119 -0.49 -6.73 13.43
N LEU A 120 -0.06 -7.72 12.64
CA LEU A 120 0.07 -9.11 13.11
C LEU A 120 1.39 -9.36 13.85
N GLU A 121 2.41 -8.54 13.60
CA GLU A 121 3.73 -8.66 14.25
C GLU A 121 3.81 -7.94 15.61
N HIS A 122 2.96 -6.93 15.88
CA HIS A 122 3.04 -6.08 17.06
C HIS A 122 1.78 -6.22 17.91
N ASP A 123 1.88 -6.95 19.03
CA ASP A 123 0.76 -7.17 19.96
C ASP A 123 0.46 -5.92 20.82
N ASP A 124 1.49 -5.14 21.17
CA ASP A 124 1.33 -3.90 21.94
C ASP A 124 0.61 -2.84 21.12
N ARG A 125 -0.62 -2.54 21.53
CA ARG A 125 -1.47 -1.48 20.92
C ARG A 125 -0.90 -0.07 21.13
N GLY A 126 -0.04 0.12 22.13
CA GLY A 126 0.66 1.38 22.39
C GLY A 126 1.83 1.63 21.44
N HIS A 127 2.34 0.60 20.79
CA HIS A 127 3.56 0.65 20.00
C HIS A 127 3.43 1.63 18.81
N PRO A 128 4.37 2.56 18.61
CA PRO A 128 4.25 3.62 17.60
C PRO A 128 4.16 3.08 16.16
N VAL A 129 4.88 2.00 15.83
CA VAL A 129 4.84 1.37 14.50
C VAL A 129 3.48 0.73 14.23
N ARG A 130 2.85 0.11 15.27
CA ARG A 130 1.49 -0.42 15.17
C ARG A 130 0.48 0.71 14.95
N LYS A 131 0.54 1.77 15.72
CA LYS A 131 -0.34 2.96 15.56
C LYS A 131 -0.24 3.57 14.17
N ALA A 132 0.96 3.65 13.60
CA ALA A 132 1.15 4.11 12.23
C ALA A 132 0.43 3.21 11.20
N SER A 133 0.43 1.90 11.41
CA SER A 133 -0.30 0.96 10.55
C SER A 133 -1.81 1.07 10.72
N GLU A 134 -2.31 1.24 11.94
CA GLU A 134 -3.72 1.46 12.23
C GLU A 134 -4.22 2.77 11.57
N ALA A 135 -3.44 3.84 11.65
CA ALA A 135 -3.73 5.12 11.00
C ALA A 135 -3.80 4.98 9.47
N HIS A 136 -2.89 4.21 8.87
CA HIS A 136 -2.93 3.94 7.44
C HIS A 136 -4.18 3.16 7.02
N ILE A 137 -4.58 2.14 7.79
CA ILE A 137 -5.80 1.36 7.54
C ILE A 137 -7.03 2.25 7.62
N GLU A 138 -7.04 3.21 8.57
CA GLU A 138 -8.09 4.23 8.64
C GLU A 138 -8.09 5.16 7.42
N THR A 139 -6.91 5.57 6.92
CA THR A 139 -6.80 6.37 5.69
C THR A 139 -7.43 5.66 4.48
N ILE A 140 -7.20 4.36 4.33
CA ILE A 140 -7.84 3.55 3.28
C ILE A 140 -9.36 3.51 3.49
N ARG A 141 -9.82 3.30 4.73
CA ARG A 141 -11.26 3.28 5.04
C ARG A 141 -11.93 4.61 4.72
N ALA A 142 -11.29 5.73 5.06
CA ALA A 142 -11.79 7.06 4.74
C ALA A 142 -11.92 7.29 3.22
N PHE A 143 -10.96 6.82 2.44
CA PHE A 143 -11.02 6.84 0.98
C PHE A 143 -12.21 6.03 0.44
N LEU A 144 -12.40 4.79 0.93
CA LEU A 144 -13.53 3.95 0.52
C LEU A 144 -14.87 4.55 0.95
N ARG A 145 -14.94 5.13 2.15
CA ARG A 145 -16.13 5.81 2.67
C ARG A 145 -16.52 7.01 1.81
N GLN A 146 -15.56 7.82 1.39
CA GLN A 146 -15.82 8.95 0.48
C GLN A 146 -16.39 8.46 -0.85
N LEU A 147 -15.77 7.45 -1.47
CA LEU A 147 -16.30 6.87 -2.72
C LEU A 147 -17.69 6.26 -2.55
N ALA A 148 -17.98 5.63 -1.40
CA ALA A 148 -19.29 5.07 -1.10
C ALA A 148 -20.36 6.18 -0.93
N ALA A 149 -20.02 7.26 -0.22
CA ALA A 149 -20.89 8.42 -0.08
C ALA A 149 -21.18 9.09 -1.44
N ASP A 150 -20.16 9.31 -2.26
CA ASP A 150 -20.28 9.87 -3.60
C ASP A 150 -21.09 8.96 -4.54
N ALA A 151 -21.08 7.64 -4.30
CA ALA A 151 -21.92 6.66 -5.01
C ALA A 151 -23.38 6.65 -4.53
N GLY A 152 -23.73 7.39 -3.47
CA GLY A 152 -25.09 7.44 -2.92
C GLY A 152 -25.40 6.31 -1.92
N VAL A 153 -24.41 5.62 -1.39
CA VAL A 153 -24.62 4.61 -0.34
C VAL A 153 -25.08 5.29 0.95
N ARG A 154 -26.24 4.90 1.48
CA ARG A 154 -26.85 5.52 2.66
C ARG A 154 -25.96 5.46 3.91
N ASP A 155 -25.44 4.29 4.23
CA ASP A 155 -24.49 4.07 5.33
C ASP A 155 -23.10 3.81 4.75
N ALA A 156 -22.43 4.89 4.34
CA ALA A 156 -21.12 4.84 3.71
C ALA A 156 -20.03 4.32 4.66
N ASP A 157 -20.17 4.54 5.98
CA ASP A 157 -19.15 4.04 6.94
C ASP A 157 -19.25 2.52 7.12
N ALA A 158 -20.46 1.98 7.35
CA ALA A 158 -20.64 0.53 7.44
C ALA A 158 -20.24 -0.17 6.13
N PHE A 159 -20.60 0.40 4.98
CA PHE A 159 -20.20 -0.10 3.67
C PHE A 159 -18.68 -0.13 3.51
N ALA A 160 -18.01 0.97 3.85
CA ALA A 160 -16.55 1.06 3.75
C ALA A 160 -15.83 0.04 4.64
N ARG A 161 -16.34 -0.23 5.85
CA ARG A 161 -15.83 -1.27 6.74
C ARG A 161 -15.97 -2.66 6.12
N GLN A 162 -17.13 -2.98 5.57
CA GLN A 162 -17.37 -4.26 4.89
C GLN A 162 -16.45 -4.43 3.66
N LEU A 163 -16.37 -3.39 2.82
CA LEU A 163 -15.51 -3.43 1.63
C LEU A 163 -14.03 -3.54 2.00
N GLN A 164 -13.59 -2.85 3.07
CA GLN A 164 -12.23 -2.95 3.57
C GLN A 164 -11.91 -4.35 4.09
N MET A 165 -12.83 -5.03 4.76
CA MET A 165 -12.67 -6.43 5.17
C MET A 165 -12.45 -7.35 3.97
N VAL A 166 -13.27 -7.20 2.91
CA VAL A 166 -13.12 -7.93 1.65
C VAL A 166 -11.77 -7.63 1.00
N MET A 167 -11.38 -6.37 0.97
CA MET A 167 -10.11 -5.90 0.42
C MET A 167 -8.92 -6.50 1.17
N MET A 168 -8.90 -6.46 2.51
CA MET A 168 -7.84 -7.04 3.34
C MET A 168 -7.79 -8.56 3.20
N GLY A 169 -8.95 -9.22 3.20
CA GLY A 169 -9.07 -10.66 2.98
C GLY A 169 -8.50 -11.10 1.63
N SER A 170 -8.73 -10.32 0.56
CA SER A 170 -8.20 -10.62 -0.76
C SER A 170 -6.67 -10.54 -0.81
N ILE A 171 -6.05 -9.60 -0.07
CA ILE A 171 -4.59 -9.49 0.03
C ILE A 171 -4.00 -10.72 0.72
N VAL A 172 -4.64 -11.16 1.81
CA VAL A 172 -4.20 -12.35 2.57
C VAL A 172 -4.37 -13.61 1.71
N ALA A 173 -5.52 -13.77 1.04
CA ALA A 173 -5.77 -14.88 0.15
C ALA A 173 -4.77 -14.97 -1.01
N ALA A 174 -4.48 -13.81 -1.64
CA ALA A 174 -3.48 -13.74 -2.70
C ALA A 174 -2.07 -14.10 -2.18
N HIS A 175 -1.71 -13.65 -0.97
CA HIS A 175 -0.44 -13.99 -0.34
C HIS A 175 -0.34 -15.49 -0.01
N ALA A 176 -1.46 -16.13 0.29
CA ALA A 176 -1.58 -17.59 0.47
C ALA A 176 -1.60 -18.38 -0.86
N GLY A 177 -1.52 -17.72 -2.02
CA GLY A 177 -1.43 -18.35 -3.34
C GLY A 177 -2.71 -18.35 -4.18
N ASP A 178 -3.80 -17.75 -3.71
CA ASP A 178 -5.02 -17.59 -4.51
C ASP A 178 -4.84 -16.52 -5.59
N ARG A 179 -4.58 -16.95 -6.82
CA ARG A 179 -4.37 -16.04 -7.98
C ARG A 179 -5.63 -15.29 -8.41
N ASP A 180 -6.81 -15.76 -8.01
CA ASP A 180 -8.11 -15.16 -8.34
C ASP A 180 -8.70 -14.33 -7.20
N ALA A 181 -7.97 -14.13 -6.10
CA ALA A 181 -8.45 -13.44 -4.90
C ALA A 181 -9.06 -12.07 -5.20
N ALA A 182 -8.44 -11.28 -6.09
CA ALA A 182 -8.95 -9.97 -6.47
C ALA A 182 -10.30 -10.06 -7.22
N ARG A 183 -10.44 -11.02 -8.15
CA ARG A 183 -11.68 -11.25 -8.89
C ARG A 183 -12.82 -11.65 -7.95
N ARG A 184 -12.58 -12.63 -7.06
CA ARG A 184 -13.57 -13.06 -6.06
C ARG A 184 -13.98 -11.94 -5.13
N ALA A 185 -13.01 -11.12 -4.69
CA ALA A 185 -13.29 -9.95 -3.87
C ALA A 185 -14.13 -8.89 -4.62
N LYS A 186 -13.89 -8.71 -5.92
CA LYS A 186 -14.71 -7.85 -6.78
C LYS A 186 -16.15 -8.34 -6.89
N ASP A 187 -16.35 -9.65 -7.03
CA ASP A 187 -17.69 -10.25 -7.08
C ASP A 187 -18.44 -9.97 -5.76
N VAL A 188 -17.78 -10.09 -4.60
CA VAL A 188 -18.37 -9.72 -3.30
C VAL A 188 -18.66 -8.22 -3.23
N ALA A 189 -17.78 -7.36 -3.74
CA ALA A 189 -18.01 -5.91 -3.79
C ALA A 189 -19.23 -5.55 -4.64
N LEU A 190 -19.47 -6.25 -5.76
CA LEU A 190 -20.68 -6.11 -6.58
C LEU A 190 -21.95 -6.44 -5.78
N LEU A 191 -21.93 -7.52 -5.00
CA LEU A 191 -23.05 -7.91 -4.13
C LEU A 191 -23.32 -6.84 -3.04
N LEU A 192 -22.27 -6.27 -2.44
CA LEU A 192 -22.41 -5.18 -1.47
C LEU A 192 -23.01 -3.94 -2.10
N LEU A 193 -22.60 -3.55 -3.31
CA LEU A 193 -23.18 -2.42 -4.04
C LEU A 193 -24.64 -2.68 -4.40
N ALA A 194 -24.97 -3.86 -4.91
CA ALA A 194 -26.34 -4.24 -5.23
C ALA A 194 -27.26 -4.20 -3.99
N ARG A 195 -26.79 -4.72 -2.85
CA ARG A 195 -27.49 -4.65 -1.56
C ARG A 195 -27.71 -3.20 -1.09
N ALA A 196 -26.77 -2.30 -1.39
CA ALA A 196 -26.88 -0.88 -1.10
C ALA A 196 -27.80 -0.12 -2.10
N GLY A 197 -28.37 -0.80 -3.11
CA GLY A 197 -29.20 -0.20 -4.14
C GLY A 197 -28.40 0.53 -5.23
N ILE A 198 -27.10 0.34 -5.31
CA ILE A 198 -26.21 1.01 -6.26
C ILE A 198 -26.06 0.14 -7.52
N ARG A 199 -26.50 0.68 -8.67
CA ARG A 199 -26.36 0.01 -9.97
C ARG A 199 -25.00 0.37 -10.59
N THR A 200 -24.21 -0.63 -10.92
CA THR A 200 -22.99 -0.47 -11.74
C THR A 200 -23.36 -0.73 -13.19
N GLY A 201 -23.02 0.18 -14.11
CA GLY A 201 -23.50 0.17 -15.50
C GLY A 201 -23.00 -0.97 -16.41
N ARG A 202 -23.09 -2.22 -15.94
CA ARG A 202 -22.92 -3.45 -16.72
C ARG A 202 -24.13 -4.37 -16.54
N GLY A 203 -25.27 -3.89 -16.99
CA GLY A 203 -26.52 -4.66 -16.98
C GLY A 203 -27.46 -4.16 -18.07
N GLY A 204 -27.01 -4.25 -19.32
CA GLY A 204 -27.82 -3.83 -20.46
C GLY A 204 -27.19 -4.25 -21.78
N ARG A 205 -27.12 -5.55 -22.03
CA ARG A 205 -27.31 -6.12 -23.37
C ARG A 205 -28.24 -7.33 -23.17
N GLY A 206 -29.53 -7.07 -23.39
CA GLY A 206 -30.47 -8.09 -23.77
C GLY A 206 -30.11 -8.62 -25.15
#